data_3a075b58fc8cb17a385860a522232faf
#
_entry.id   3a075b58fc8cb17a385860a522232faf
#
_cell.length_a   1.000
_cell.length_b   1.000
_cell.length_c   1.000
_cell.angle_alpha   90.00
_cell.angle_beta   90.00
_cell.angle_gamma   90.00
#
_symmetry.space_group_name_H-M   'P 1'
#
loop_
_entity.id
_entity.type
_entity.pdbx_description
1 polymer ?
#
loop_
_entity_poly.entity_id
_entity_poly.type
_entity_poly.pdbx_seq_one_letter_code
_entity_poly.pdbx_strand_id
1 'polypeptide(L)'
;MLTLIGMYLSYNDRGNLKKVLQNWPKANVELTVVTDGSRILGLGDLGINGMGIPVGKLALYTGCAGIRPEVSLPLTLDLGTNNGKLLNDPLYMGTRMKRVSEEEEGKYLDELMVALNEIWPGQVFSFRPCKLC
;
A
#
# COMPACT_ATOMS: atom_id res chain seq x y z
N MET A 1 -16.79 -14.70 7.16
CA MET A 1 -16.52 -13.27 6.87
C MET A 1 -15.05 -13.09 6.53
N LEU A 2 -14.72 -12.83 5.27
CA LEU A 2 -13.33 -12.61 4.80
C LEU A 2 -12.90 -11.21 5.21
N THR A 3 -12.18 -11.09 6.31
CA THR A 3 -11.57 -9.83 6.72
C THR A 3 -10.21 -9.73 6.03
N LEU A 4 -10.14 -9.04 4.90
CA LEU A 4 -8.87 -8.64 4.31
C LEU A 4 -8.26 -7.55 5.20
N ILE A 5 -7.28 -7.93 5.98
CA ILE A 5 -6.48 -7.02 6.78
C ILE A 5 -5.39 -6.48 5.86
N GLY A 6 -5.23 -5.16 5.79
CA GLY A 6 -4.16 -4.52 5.04
C GLY A 6 -3.00 -4.08 5.92
N MET A 7 -1.86 -3.82 5.30
CA MET A 7 -0.67 -3.32 5.96
C MET A 7 -0.35 -1.90 5.52
N TYR A 8 0.12 -1.09 6.45
CA TYR A 8 0.59 0.27 6.19
C TYR A 8 2.11 0.33 6.35
N LEU A 9 2.78 0.98 5.39
CA LEU A 9 4.21 1.27 5.46
C LEU A 9 4.42 2.78 5.44
N SER A 10 5.06 3.32 6.46
CA SER A 10 5.36 4.75 6.56
C SER A 10 6.65 5.10 5.83
N TYR A 11 6.72 6.29 5.28
CA TYR A 11 7.98 6.86 4.77
C TYR A 11 9.09 6.91 5.84
N ASN A 12 8.70 6.99 7.11
CA ASN A 12 9.64 6.96 8.23
C ASN A 12 10.33 5.59 8.43
N ASP A 13 9.77 4.53 7.85
CA ASP A 13 10.31 3.17 7.93
C ASP A 13 11.35 2.87 6.84
N ARG A 14 11.70 3.85 5.99
CA ARG A 14 12.74 3.70 4.97
C ARG A 14 14.06 3.22 5.58
N GLY A 15 14.74 2.31 4.89
CA GLY A 15 15.91 1.62 5.39
C GLY A 15 15.60 0.40 6.28
N ASN A 16 14.35 0.19 6.69
CA ASN A 16 13.91 -0.92 7.51
C ASN A 16 12.66 -1.65 6.98
N LEU A 17 12.27 -1.41 5.73
CA LEU A 17 11.03 -1.95 5.15
C LEU A 17 10.94 -3.47 5.26
N LYS A 18 12.04 -4.18 5.07
CA LYS A 18 12.08 -5.63 5.22
C LYS A 18 11.63 -6.09 6.61
N LYS A 19 12.12 -5.43 7.67
CA LYS A 19 11.74 -5.77 9.05
C LYS A 19 10.27 -5.48 9.33
N VAL A 20 9.74 -4.39 8.79
CA VAL A 20 8.33 -4.03 8.95
C VAL A 20 7.45 -5.04 8.22
N LEU A 21 7.79 -5.41 6.98
CA LEU A 21 7.07 -6.42 6.20
C LEU A 21 7.05 -7.80 6.86
N GLN A 22 8.10 -8.18 7.56
CA GLN A 22 8.16 -9.44 8.32
C GLN A 22 7.13 -9.53 9.46
N ASN A 23 6.55 -8.41 9.89
CA ASN A 23 5.45 -8.40 10.84
C ASN A 23 4.12 -8.86 10.24
N TRP A 24 4.05 -9.05 8.92
CA TRP A 24 2.86 -9.60 8.28
C TRP A 24 2.61 -11.02 8.78
N PRO A 25 1.39 -11.33 9.31
CA PRO A 25 1.15 -12.59 10.02
C PRO A 25 1.05 -13.81 9.10
N LYS A 26 1.01 -13.62 7.77
CA LYS A 26 0.88 -14.71 6.81
C LYS A 26 2.25 -15.09 6.26
N ALA A 27 2.58 -16.38 6.33
CA ALA A 27 3.89 -16.90 5.92
C ALA A 27 4.11 -16.84 4.40
N ASN A 28 3.05 -16.96 3.62
CA ASN A 28 3.12 -16.95 2.16
C ASN A 28 2.29 -15.81 1.58
N VAL A 29 2.89 -15.05 0.66
CA VAL A 29 2.21 -14.02 -0.13
C VAL A 29 2.51 -14.28 -1.59
N GLU A 30 1.47 -14.45 -2.40
CA GLU A 30 1.56 -14.69 -3.84
C GLU A 30 1.13 -13.47 -4.65
N LEU A 31 0.32 -12.60 -4.06
CA LEU A 31 -0.19 -11.41 -4.72
C LEU A 31 -0.20 -10.21 -3.77
N THR A 32 0.47 -9.15 -4.16
CA THR A 32 0.49 -7.87 -3.43
C THR A 32 -0.11 -6.77 -4.30
N VAL A 33 -1.08 -6.03 -3.75
CA VAL A 33 -1.62 -4.81 -4.36
C VAL A 33 -1.26 -3.63 -3.49
N VAL A 34 -0.59 -2.65 -4.07
CA VAL A 34 -0.05 -1.48 -3.38
C VAL A 34 -0.68 -0.21 -3.90
N THR A 35 -0.95 0.72 -3.00
CA THR A 35 -1.35 2.09 -3.33
C THR A 35 -0.64 3.09 -2.42
N ASP A 36 -0.42 4.28 -2.91
CA ASP A 36 0.03 5.45 -2.14
C ASP A 36 -1.13 6.40 -1.77
N GLY A 37 -2.35 6.08 -2.23
CA GLY A 37 -3.55 6.87 -2.00
C GLY A 37 -3.55 8.26 -2.65
N SER A 38 -2.58 8.57 -3.54
CA SER A 38 -2.38 9.91 -4.10
C SER A 38 -3.51 10.36 -5.02
N ARG A 39 -4.14 9.41 -5.69
CA ARG A 39 -5.17 9.71 -6.67
C ARG A 39 -6.19 8.58 -6.75
N ILE A 40 -7.22 8.68 -5.94
CA ILE A 40 -8.34 7.74 -5.95
C ILE A 40 -9.44 8.30 -6.84
N LEU A 41 -9.88 7.53 -7.82
CA LEU A 41 -10.87 7.92 -8.83
C LEU A 41 -12.04 8.71 -8.22
N GLY A 42 -12.24 9.95 -8.67
CA GLY A 42 -13.32 10.84 -8.21
C GLY A 42 -13.17 11.38 -6.78
N LEU A 43 -12.28 10.86 -5.96
CA LEU A 43 -12.08 11.25 -4.56
C LEU A 43 -10.81 12.08 -4.33
N GLY A 44 -9.84 11.99 -5.25
CA GLY A 44 -8.57 12.70 -5.15
C GLY A 44 -7.56 12.03 -4.21
N ASP A 45 -6.74 12.84 -3.53
CA ASP A 45 -5.74 12.36 -2.57
C ASP A 45 -6.41 12.01 -1.23
N LEU A 46 -6.42 10.73 -0.90
CA LEU A 46 -6.95 10.19 0.36
C LEU A 46 -5.82 9.80 1.35
N GLY A 47 -4.55 9.90 0.96
CA GLY A 47 -3.45 9.43 1.78
C GLY A 47 -3.66 7.99 2.25
N ILE A 48 -3.47 7.72 3.55
CA ILE A 48 -3.67 6.36 4.09
C ILE A 48 -5.12 5.86 4.03
N ASN A 49 -6.10 6.74 3.88
CA ASN A 49 -7.50 6.35 3.73
C ASN A 49 -7.78 5.67 2.37
N GLY A 50 -6.78 5.56 1.51
CA GLY A 50 -6.83 4.83 0.26
C GLY A 50 -6.78 3.29 0.38
N MET A 51 -6.65 2.72 1.57
CA MET A 51 -6.57 1.26 1.80
C MET A 51 -7.76 0.48 1.21
N GLY A 52 -8.91 1.09 1.05
CA GLY A 52 -10.06 0.46 0.41
C GLY A 52 -9.82 0.00 -1.03
N ILE A 53 -8.86 0.61 -1.74
CA ILE A 53 -8.53 0.26 -3.13
C ILE A 53 -7.80 -1.08 -3.23
N PRO A 54 -6.66 -1.32 -2.56
CA PRO A 54 -6.00 -2.62 -2.61
C PRO A 54 -6.87 -3.73 -2.01
N VAL A 55 -7.60 -3.46 -0.94
CA VAL A 55 -8.54 -4.42 -0.34
C VAL A 55 -9.64 -4.80 -1.32
N GLY A 56 -10.28 -3.82 -1.96
CA GLY A 56 -11.34 -4.06 -2.94
C GLY A 56 -10.84 -4.82 -4.18
N LYS A 57 -9.65 -4.50 -4.67
CA LYS A 57 -9.03 -5.21 -5.79
C LYS A 57 -8.74 -6.67 -5.45
N LEU A 58 -8.15 -6.93 -4.32
CA LEU A 58 -7.87 -8.30 -3.88
C LEU A 58 -9.16 -9.10 -3.65
N ALA A 59 -10.21 -8.46 -3.14
CA ALA A 59 -11.53 -9.08 -3.04
C ALA A 59 -12.11 -9.47 -4.41
N LEU A 60 -11.94 -8.62 -5.44
CA LEU A 60 -12.30 -8.95 -6.82
C LEU A 60 -11.50 -10.13 -7.37
N TYR A 61 -10.20 -10.16 -7.15
CA TYR A 61 -9.36 -11.28 -7.58
C TYR A 61 -9.72 -12.58 -6.89
N THR A 62 -10.10 -12.52 -5.62
CA THR A 62 -10.62 -13.69 -4.90
C THR A 62 -11.96 -14.17 -5.51
N GLY A 63 -12.91 -13.26 -5.70
CA GLY A 63 -14.24 -13.60 -6.22
C GLY A 63 -14.28 -14.02 -7.68
N CYS A 64 -13.46 -13.38 -8.54
CA CYS A 64 -13.50 -13.59 -9.99
C CYS A 64 -12.40 -14.51 -10.51
N ALA A 65 -11.25 -14.55 -9.87
CA ALA A 65 -10.10 -15.35 -10.33
C ALA A 65 -9.72 -16.49 -9.37
N GLY A 66 -10.47 -16.69 -8.28
CA GLY A 66 -10.24 -17.79 -7.34
C GLY A 66 -8.93 -17.68 -6.54
N ILE A 67 -8.33 -16.48 -6.46
CA ILE A 67 -7.13 -16.25 -5.65
C ILE A 67 -7.49 -16.34 -4.17
N ARG A 68 -6.78 -17.17 -3.44
CA ARG A 68 -7.03 -17.36 -2.01
C ARG A 68 -6.68 -16.09 -1.22
N PRO A 69 -7.55 -15.60 -0.34
CA PRO A 69 -7.28 -14.39 0.45
C PRO A 69 -6.11 -14.55 1.42
N GLU A 70 -5.76 -15.80 1.80
CA GLU A 70 -4.63 -16.08 2.69
C GLU A 70 -3.27 -15.71 2.06
N VAL A 71 -3.16 -15.72 0.74
CA VAL A 71 -1.92 -15.42 0.01
C VAL A 71 -1.89 -13.99 -0.55
N SER A 72 -2.84 -13.16 -0.15
CA SER A 72 -3.01 -11.79 -0.64
C SER A 72 -2.54 -10.77 0.41
N LEU A 73 -1.81 -9.74 -0.05
CA LEU A 73 -1.31 -8.64 0.77
C LEU A 73 -1.79 -7.30 0.22
N PRO A 74 -2.80 -6.67 0.83
CA PRO A 74 -3.13 -5.27 0.57
C PRO A 74 -2.16 -4.35 1.30
N LEU A 75 -1.54 -3.41 0.57
CA LEU A 75 -0.49 -2.55 1.08
C LEU A 75 -0.77 -1.09 0.76
N THR A 76 -0.69 -0.22 1.76
CA THR A 76 -0.78 1.23 1.59
C THR A 76 0.51 1.89 2.05
N LEU A 77 1.07 2.73 1.18
CA LEU A 77 2.27 3.50 1.46
C LEU A 77 1.86 4.87 1.99
N ASP A 78 2.29 5.19 3.20
CA ASP A 78 2.12 6.51 3.78
C ASP A 78 3.32 7.40 3.40
N LEU A 79 3.23 7.99 2.22
CA LEU A 79 4.22 8.91 1.65
C LEU A 79 3.82 10.38 1.83
N GLY A 80 2.94 10.66 2.78
CA GLY A 80 2.34 11.97 2.97
C GLY A 80 1.09 12.20 2.10
N THR A 81 0.50 13.37 2.23
CA THR A 81 -0.68 13.77 1.47
C THR A 81 -0.64 15.26 1.12
N ASN A 82 -1.14 15.61 -0.06
CA ASN A 82 -1.33 17.01 -0.47
C ASN A 82 -2.76 17.51 -0.18
N ASN A 83 -3.60 16.68 0.44
CA ASN A 83 -4.95 17.06 0.83
C ASN A 83 -4.94 17.87 2.13
N GLY A 84 -5.14 19.17 2.01
CA GLY A 84 -5.15 20.08 3.16
C GLY A 84 -6.23 19.77 4.21
N LYS A 85 -7.34 19.16 3.81
CA LYS A 85 -8.38 18.72 4.76
C LYS A 85 -7.86 17.61 5.67
N LEU A 86 -7.14 16.62 5.11
CA LEU A 86 -6.56 15.52 5.88
C LEU A 86 -5.42 16.00 6.79
N LEU A 87 -4.58 16.92 6.31
CA LEU A 87 -3.48 17.48 7.10
C LEU A 87 -3.97 18.21 8.37
N ASN A 88 -5.15 18.83 8.29
CA ASN A 88 -5.78 19.59 9.38
C ASN A 88 -6.79 18.77 10.20
N ASP A 89 -7.10 17.55 9.78
CA ASP A 89 -8.04 16.68 10.50
C ASP A 89 -7.34 16.02 11.69
N PRO A 90 -7.79 16.27 12.93
CA PRO A 90 -7.21 15.65 14.12
C PRO A 90 -7.37 14.12 14.14
N LEU A 91 -8.32 13.56 13.39
CA LEU A 91 -8.59 12.13 13.32
C LEU A 91 -7.80 11.42 12.19
N TYR A 92 -7.07 12.17 11.34
CA TYR A 92 -6.24 11.56 10.32
C TYR A 92 -5.04 10.83 10.94
N MET A 93 -4.94 9.54 10.73
CA MET A 93 -3.94 8.65 11.33
C MET A 93 -2.64 8.54 10.54
N GLY A 94 -2.57 9.12 9.35
CA GLY A 94 -1.36 9.13 8.52
C GLY A 94 -0.32 10.15 8.96
N THR A 95 0.85 10.07 8.35
CA THR A 95 1.91 11.06 8.53
C THR A 95 1.45 12.43 8.04
N ARG A 96 1.47 13.42 8.92
CA ARG A 96 1.01 14.80 8.62
C ARG A 96 2.11 15.61 7.94
N MET A 97 2.45 15.21 6.74
CA MET A 97 3.45 15.88 5.92
C MET A 97 2.96 15.96 4.47
N LYS A 98 3.49 16.91 3.73
CA LYS A 98 3.29 16.96 2.28
C LYS A 98 3.88 15.71 1.65
N ARG A 99 3.26 15.28 0.57
CA ARG A 99 3.72 14.13 -0.21
C ARG A 99 5.18 14.33 -0.65
N VAL A 100 5.95 13.27 -0.52
CA VAL A 100 7.35 13.23 -0.95
C VAL A 100 7.49 13.48 -2.46
N SER A 101 8.69 13.87 -2.90
CA SER A 101 8.99 14.06 -4.32
C SER A 101 8.94 12.73 -5.09
N GLU A 102 8.76 12.80 -6.41
CA GLU A 102 8.79 11.61 -7.28
C GLU A 102 10.12 10.83 -7.18
N GLU A 103 11.23 11.54 -6.97
CA GLU A 103 12.55 10.92 -6.79
C GLU A 103 12.61 10.11 -5.48
N GLU A 104 12.11 10.67 -4.39
CA GLU A 104 12.07 10.00 -3.09
C GLU A 104 11.09 8.82 -3.10
N GLU A 105 9.94 8.98 -3.74
CA GLU A 105 8.99 7.89 -3.97
C GLU A 105 9.64 6.75 -4.75
N GLY A 106 10.36 7.05 -5.83
CA GLY A 106 11.09 6.05 -6.62
C GLY A 106 12.09 5.25 -5.79
N LYS A 107 12.92 5.92 -4.99
CA LYS A 107 13.88 5.26 -4.09
C LYS A 107 13.17 4.36 -3.05
N TYR A 108 12.06 4.83 -2.51
CA TYR A 108 11.26 4.07 -1.56
C TYR A 108 10.64 2.82 -2.20
N LEU A 109 10.16 2.94 -3.43
CA LEU A 109 9.61 1.82 -4.19
C LEU A 109 10.68 0.79 -4.56
N ASP A 110 11.87 1.22 -4.92
CA ASP A 110 12.99 0.32 -5.20
C ASP A 110 13.35 -0.50 -3.95
N GLU A 111 13.44 0.13 -2.79
CA GLU A 111 13.67 -0.57 -1.51
C GLU A 111 12.53 -1.55 -1.21
N LEU A 112 11.27 -1.13 -1.42
CA LEU A 112 10.10 -1.98 -1.21
C LEU A 112 10.14 -3.22 -2.10
N MET A 113 10.47 -3.06 -3.38
CA MET A 113 10.55 -4.17 -4.33
C MET A 113 11.63 -5.18 -3.94
N VAL A 114 12.80 -4.70 -3.51
CA VAL A 114 13.87 -5.57 -3.01
C VAL A 114 13.40 -6.34 -1.78
N ALA A 115 12.81 -5.64 -0.80
CA ALA A 115 12.33 -6.26 0.44
C ALA A 115 11.24 -7.30 0.19
N LEU A 116 10.29 -7.02 -0.69
CA LEU A 116 9.21 -7.95 -1.06
C LEU A 116 9.75 -9.22 -1.75
N ASN A 117 10.69 -9.07 -2.68
CA ASN A 117 11.30 -10.20 -3.38
C ASN A 117 12.17 -11.07 -2.46
N GLU A 118 12.81 -10.47 -1.47
CA GLU A 118 13.61 -11.21 -0.49
C GLU A 118 12.77 -12.03 0.47
N ILE A 119 11.59 -11.53 0.85
CA ILE A 119 10.69 -12.21 1.80
C ILE A 119 9.81 -13.22 1.07
N TRP A 120 9.22 -12.83 -0.06
CA TRP A 120 8.29 -13.65 -0.85
C TRP A 120 8.70 -13.70 -2.32
N PRO A 121 9.70 -14.51 -2.68
CA PRO A 121 10.16 -14.60 -4.06
C PRO A 121 9.07 -15.16 -4.97
N GLY A 122 8.95 -14.58 -6.17
CA GLY A 122 7.99 -15.02 -7.19
C GLY A 122 6.56 -14.50 -7.03
N GLN A 123 6.29 -13.61 -6.08
CA GLN A 123 4.97 -12.98 -5.97
C GLN A 123 4.64 -12.07 -7.15
N VAL A 124 3.36 -11.93 -7.44
CA VAL A 124 2.84 -10.94 -8.39
C VAL A 124 2.63 -9.62 -7.67
N PHE A 125 3.21 -8.58 -8.19
CA PHE A 125 3.13 -7.23 -7.65
C PHE A 125 2.30 -6.33 -8.55
N SER A 126 1.29 -5.68 -8.01
CA SER A 126 0.49 -4.67 -8.69
C SER A 126 0.56 -3.34 -7.95
N PHE A 127 1.32 -2.41 -8.52
CA PHE A 127 1.38 -1.04 -8.01
C PHE A 127 0.34 -0.17 -8.73
N ARG A 128 -0.40 0.58 -7.94
CA ARG A 128 -1.36 1.55 -8.43
C ARG A 128 -1.03 2.96 -7.90
N PRO A 129 -0.03 3.64 -8.47
CA PRO A 129 -0.11 5.08 -8.53
C PRO A 129 -1.19 5.36 -9.57
N CYS A 130 -2.28 5.99 -9.20
CA CYS A 130 -3.30 6.33 -10.17
C CYS A 130 -2.87 7.54 -11.03
N LYS A 131 -1.69 7.44 -11.68
CA LYS A 131 -1.23 8.47 -12.64
C LYS A 131 -1.77 8.24 -14.06
N LEU A 132 -2.46 7.12 -14.31
CA LEU A 132 -2.98 6.74 -15.63
C LEU A 132 -4.39 6.15 -15.51
N CYS A 133 -5.32 6.99 -15.24
CA CYS A 133 -6.73 6.78 -15.61
C CYS A 133 -7.29 8.10 -16.11
#